data_4b05737fc1e43662cc59216c8c1e277f
#
_entry.id   4b05737fc1e43662cc59216c8c1e277f
#
_cell.length_a   1.000
_cell.length_b   1.000
_cell.length_c   1.000
_cell.angle_alpha   90.00
_cell.angle_beta   90.00
_cell.angle_gamma   90.00
#
_symmetry.space_group_name_H-M   'P 1'
#
loop_
_entity.id
_entity.type
_entity.pdbx_description
1 polymer ?
#
loop_
_entity_poly.entity_id
_entity_poly.type
_entity_poly.pdbx_seq_one_letter_code
_entity_poly.pdbx_strand_id
1 'polypeptide(L)'
;MLHSALLGLIQSACESVLILVEQLPREDLMRSHLTRAEVQRQLATLAASVAQIEPEQRATMPELDWSGWALMSAELAGPPGEALDDALWFASQSLVPATLLWLRVYRQSQPDLFRMSLA
;
A
#
# COMPACT_ATOMS: atom_id res chain seq x y z
N MET A 1 -1.78 -1.44 19.96
CA MET A 1 -3.12 -1.10 19.42
C MET A 1 -3.04 -0.32 18.11
N LEU A 2 -2.41 0.85 18.11
CA LEU A 2 -2.26 1.65 16.88
C LEU A 2 -1.62 0.86 15.76
N HIS A 3 -0.59 0.11 16.09
CA HIS A 3 0.16 -0.70 15.14
C HIS A 3 -0.72 -1.72 14.40
N SER A 4 -1.54 -2.48 15.13
CA SER A 4 -2.43 -3.47 14.51
C SER A 4 -3.52 -2.79 13.67
N ALA A 5 -4.00 -1.62 14.08
CA ALA A 5 -4.96 -0.83 13.31
C ALA A 5 -4.34 -0.36 12.00
N LEU A 6 -3.08 0.09 12.04
CA LEU A 6 -2.36 0.51 10.82
C LEU A 6 -2.18 -0.65 9.86
N LEU A 7 -1.80 -1.83 10.36
CA LEU A 7 -1.64 -3.01 9.51
C LEU A 7 -2.98 -3.42 8.88
N GLY A 8 -4.07 -3.30 9.61
CA GLY A 8 -5.40 -3.56 9.08
C GLY A 8 -5.79 -2.60 7.97
N LEU A 9 -5.49 -1.31 8.15
CA LEU A 9 -5.72 -0.29 7.11
C LEU A 9 -4.89 -0.57 5.87
N ILE A 10 -3.63 -0.91 6.05
CA ILE A 10 -2.72 -1.21 4.95
C ILE A 10 -3.25 -2.41 4.16
N GLN A 11 -3.64 -3.46 4.85
CA GLN A 11 -4.17 -4.66 4.20
C GLN A 11 -5.44 -4.35 3.41
N SER A 12 -6.39 -3.64 4.02
CA SER A 12 -7.66 -3.26 3.36
C SER A 12 -7.42 -2.41 2.13
N ALA A 13 -6.52 -1.43 2.22
CA ALA A 13 -6.22 -0.56 1.10
C ALA A 13 -5.53 -1.32 -0.03
N CYS A 14 -4.62 -2.25 0.30
CA CYS A 14 -3.99 -3.12 -0.70
C CYS A 14 -5.06 -3.93 -1.46
N GLU A 15 -5.98 -4.54 -0.72
CA GLU A 15 -7.05 -5.32 -1.31
C GLU A 15 -7.93 -4.46 -2.20
N SER A 16 -8.25 -3.24 -1.78
CA SER A 16 -9.06 -2.31 -2.56
C SER A 16 -8.37 -1.94 -3.88
N VAL A 17 -7.07 -1.65 -3.84
CA VAL A 17 -6.31 -1.33 -5.06
C VAL A 17 -6.35 -2.52 -6.04
N LEU A 18 -6.10 -3.73 -5.54
CA LEU A 18 -6.07 -4.92 -6.39
C LEU A 18 -7.43 -5.18 -7.06
N ILE A 19 -8.53 -4.95 -6.33
CA ILE A 19 -9.87 -5.06 -6.89
C ILE A 19 -10.08 -4.01 -7.98
N LEU A 20 -9.68 -2.77 -7.73
CA LEU A 20 -9.87 -1.67 -8.68
C LEU A 20 -9.12 -1.89 -10.00
N VAL A 21 -7.93 -2.51 -9.94
CA VAL A 21 -7.10 -2.70 -11.14
C VAL A 21 -7.19 -4.10 -11.72
N GLU A 22 -8.01 -4.98 -11.15
CA GLU A 22 -8.12 -6.37 -11.60
C GLU A 22 -8.46 -6.42 -13.09
N GLN A 23 -7.60 -7.10 -13.86
CA GLN A 23 -7.73 -7.28 -15.30
C GLN A 23 -7.85 -5.96 -16.07
N LEU A 24 -7.36 -4.87 -15.49
CA LEU A 24 -7.43 -3.55 -16.11
C LEU A 24 -6.08 -3.22 -16.76
N PRO A 25 -6.01 -3.05 -18.10
CA PRO A 25 -4.78 -2.64 -18.75
C PRO A 25 -4.39 -1.21 -18.34
N ARG A 26 -3.09 -0.92 -18.43
CA ARG A 26 -2.57 0.41 -18.06
C ARG A 26 -3.33 1.55 -18.73
N GLU A 27 -3.58 1.42 -20.02
CA GLU A 27 -4.26 2.45 -20.80
C GLU A 27 -5.66 2.74 -20.26
N ASP A 28 -6.38 1.69 -19.88
CA ASP A 28 -7.73 1.82 -19.35
C ASP A 28 -7.72 2.48 -17.97
N LEU A 29 -6.74 2.13 -17.14
CA LEU A 29 -6.58 2.78 -15.83
C LEU A 29 -6.34 4.27 -16.01
N MET A 30 -5.44 4.64 -16.92
CA MET A 30 -5.08 6.05 -17.13
C MET A 30 -6.21 6.87 -17.75
N ARG A 31 -7.11 6.23 -18.51
CA ARG A 31 -8.26 6.90 -19.10
C ARG A 31 -9.44 7.06 -18.14
N SER A 32 -9.58 6.17 -17.18
CA SER A 32 -10.71 6.21 -16.25
C SER A 32 -10.41 7.16 -15.09
N HIS A 33 -10.89 8.39 -15.20
CA HIS A 33 -10.67 9.40 -14.16
C HIS A 33 -11.10 8.94 -12.78
N LEU A 34 -12.25 8.30 -12.69
CA LEU A 34 -12.78 7.85 -11.39
C LEU A 34 -11.95 6.73 -10.79
N THR A 35 -11.61 5.72 -11.59
CA THR A 35 -10.80 4.58 -11.11
C THR A 35 -9.40 5.05 -10.74
N ARG A 36 -8.80 5.86 -11.61
CA ARG A 36 -7.47 6.39 -11.37
C ARG A 36 -7.41 7.22 -10.07
N ALA A 37 -8.39 8.11 -9.88
CA ALA A 37 -8.47 8.95 -8.70
C ALA A 37 -8.62 8.10 -7.44
N GLU A 38 -9.43 7.03 -7.48
CA GLU A 38 -9.61 6.16 -6.34
C GLU A 38 -8.34 5.35 -6.05
N VAL A 39 -7.65 4.84 -7.08
CA VAL A 39 -6.36 4.16 -6.90
C VAL A 39 -5.36 5.10 -6.25
N GLN A 40 -5.27 6.33 -6.75
CA GLN A 40 -4.35 7.32 -6.19
C GLN A 40 -4.67 7.62 -4.73
N ARG A 41 -5.95 7.75 -4.38
CA ARG A 41 -6.39 7.99 -3.01
C ARG A 41 -6.02 6.82 -2.10
N GLN A 42 -6.24 5.59 -2.55
CA GLN A 42 -5.89 4.39 -1.77
C GLN A 42 -4.37 4.28 -1.58
N LEU A 43 -3.61 4.59 -2.62
CA LEU A 43 -2.14 4.57 -2.52
C LEU A 43 -1.64 5.64 -1.55
N ALA A 44 -2.27 6.81 -1.52
CA ALA A 44 -1.92 7.86 -0.56
C ALA A 44 -2.21 7.41 0.88
N THR A 45 -3.34 6.75 1.11
CA THR A 45 -3.69 6.17 2.40
C THR A 45 -2.65 5.12 2.82
N LEU A 46 -2.27 4.25 1.88
CA LEU A 46 -1.25 3.23 2.10
C LEU A 46 0.09 3.86 2.51
N ALA A 47 0.57 4.80 1.71
CA ALA A 47 1.85 5.44 1.96
C ALA A 47 1.87 6.15 3.33
N ALA A 48 0.79 6.85 3.66
CA ALA A 48 0.66 7.54 4.94
C ALA A 48 0.63 6.55 6.11
N SER A 49 -0.07 5.43 5.96
CA SER A 49 -0.17 4.41 7.00
C SER A 49 1.17 3.69 7.21
N VAL A 50 1.84 3.35 6.12
CA VAL A 50 3.17 2.72 6.17
C VAL A 50 4.16 3.64 6.87
N ALA A 51 4.10 4.95 6.60
CA ALA A 51 5.00 5.92 7.21
C ALA A 51 4.83 6.03 8.73
N GLN A 52 3.67 5.66 9.25
CA GLN A 52 3.39 5.70 10.68
C GLN A 52 3.88 4.47 11.45
N ILE A 53 4.29 3.42 10.75
CA ILE A 53 4.81 2.21 11.41
C ILE A 53 6.15 2.56 12.07
N GLU A 54 6.26 2.26 13.35
CA GLU A 54 7.46 2.57 14.14
C GLU A 54 8.67 1.77 13.65
N PRO A 55 9.89 2.35 13.73
CA PRO A 55 11.10 1.65 13.28
C PRO A 55 11.30 0.28 13.91
N GLU A 56 10.94 0.13 15.18
CA GLU A 56 11.02 -1.16 15.89
C GLU A 56 10.13 -2.21 15.23
N GLN A 57 8.95 -1.80 14.81
CA GLN A 57 8.02 -2.70 14.15
C GLN A 57 8.46 -3.00 12.71
N ARG A 58 9.05 -2.02 12.03
CA ARG A 58 9.62 -2.24 10.69
C ARG A 58 10.69 -3.33 10.73
N ALA A 59 11.50 -3.34 11.79
CA ALA A 59 12.57 -4.33 11.95
C ALA A 59 12.01 -5.76 12.05
N THR A 60 10.77 -5.93 12.51
CA THR A 60 10.14 -7.24 12.58
C THR A 60 9.55 -7.68 11.23
N MET A 61 9.49 -6.79 10.25
CA MET A 61 8.93 -7.04 8.93
C MET A 61 9.89 -6.54 7.83
N PRO A 62 11.12 -7.09 7.80
CA PRO A 62 12.16 -6.56 6.90
C PRO A 62 11.89 -6.81 5.42
N GLU A 63 11.00 -7.72 5.07
CA GLU A 63 10.68 -8.04 3.68
C GLU A 63 9.77 -7.00 3.03
N LEU A 64 9.08 -6.16 3.82
CA LEU A 64 8.30 -5.08 3.25
C LEU A 64 9.22 -4.03 2.64
N ASP A 65 8.83 -3.51 1.49
CA ASP A 65 9.63 -2.50 0.77
C ASP A 65 9.40 -1.10 1.35
N TRP A 66 9.99 -0.83 2.51
CA TRP A 66 9.84 0.45 3.20
C TRP A 66 10.33 1.62 2.36
N SER A 67 11.48 1.45 1.69
CA SER A 67 12.03 2.49 0.82
C SER A 67 11.16 2.71 -0.42
N GLY A 68 10.57 1.64 -0.96
CA GLY A 68 9.64 1.75 -2.07
C GLY A 68 8.42 2.59 -1.72
N TRP A 69 7.88 2.41 -0.53
CA TRP A 69 6.75 3.23 -0.08
C TRP A 69 7.13 4.68 0.17
N ALA A 70 8.35 4.93 0.66
CA ALA A 70 8.85 6.30 0.84
C ALA A 70 8.97 7.02 -0.50
N LEU A 71 9.49 6.34 -1.53
CA LEU A 71 9.57 6.87 -2.89
C LEU A 71 8.17 7.10 -3.46
N MET A 72 7.26 6.17 -3.23
CA MET A 72 5.88 6.30 -3.68
C MET A 72 5.19 7.51 -3.06
N SER A 73 5.43 7.74 -1.77
CA SER A 73 4.90 8.91 -1.07
C SER A 73 5.36 10.21 -1.72
N ALA A 74 6.64 10.28 -2.11
CA ALA A 74 7.20 11.45 -2.78
C ALA A 74 6.56 11.67 -4.16
N GLU A 75 6.36 10.59 -4.93
CA GLU A 75 5.72 10.69 -6.25
C GLU A 75 4.27 11.13 -6.16
N LEU A 76 3.54 10.63 -5.16
CA LEU A 76 2.14 11.02 -4.95
C LEU A 76 2.00 12.49 -4.59
N ALA A 77 3.02 13.07 -3.94
CA ALA A 77 3.04 14.48 -3.58
C ALA A 77 3.50 15.38 -4.74
N GLY A 78 4.02 14.77 -5.81
CA GLY A 78 4.54 15.51 -6.96
C GLY A 78 3.46 15.94 -7.94
N PRO A 79 3.86 16.63 -9.02
CA PRO A 79 2.89 17.11 -10.01
C PRO A 79 2.33 15.96 -10.84
N PRO A 80 1.13 16.17 -11.45
CA PRO A 80 0.61 15.20 -12.39
C PRO A 80 1.49 15.11 -13.63
N GLY A 81 1.53 13.94 -14.26
CA GLY A 81 2.32 13.72 -15.45
C GLY A 81 2.75 12.26 -15.56
N GLU A 82 3.65 11.99 -16.49
CA GLU A 82 4.09 10.65 -16.80
C GLU A 82 4.75 9.96 -15.62
N ALA A 83 5.54 10.68 -14.83
CA ALA A 83 6.21 10.12 -13.66
C ALA A 83 5.20 9.61 -12.64
N LEU A 84 4.13 10.37 -12.40
CA LEU A 84 3.06 9.96 -11.51
C LEU A 84 2.32 8.75 -12.07
N ASP A 85 2.02 8.77 -13.37
CA ASP A 85 1.34 7.66 -14.04
C ASP A 85 2.15 6.36 -13.92
N ASP A 86 3.46 6.45 -14.18
CA ASP A 86 4.36 5.30 -14.03
C ASP A 86 4.37 4.77 -12.59
N ALA A 87 4.39 5.69 -11.62
CA ALA A 87 4.39 5.33 -10.21
C ALA A 87 3.08 4.63 -9.82
N LEU A 88 1.94 5.14 -10.26
CA LEU A 88 0.63 4.53 -9.98
C LEU A 88 0.56 3.12 -10.56
N TRP A 89 1.04 2.96 -11.80
CA TRP A 89 1.04 1.66 -12.45
C TRP A 89 1.98 0.67 -11.74
N PHE A 90 3.22 1.10 -11.47
CA PHE A 90 4.19 0.28 -10.76
C PHE A 90 3.64 -0.17 -9.40
N ALA A 91 3.08 0.75 -8.63
CA ALA A 91 2.54 0.43 -7.31
C ALA A 91 1.43 -0.61 -7.41
N SER A 92 0.50 -0.44 -8.36
CA SER A 92 -0.62 -1.35 -8.50
C SER A 92 -0.21 -2.75 -8.96
N GLN A 93 0.89 -2.86 -9.73
CA GLN A 93 1.32 -4.14 -10.32
C GLN A 93 2.40 -4.87 -9.51
N SER A 94 3.15 -4.14 -8.70
CA SER A 94 4.31 -4.72 -8.00
C SER A 94 4.31 -4.43 -6.51
N LEU A 95 4.29 -3.16 -6.13
CA LEU A 95 4.47 -2.76 -4.73
C LEU A 95 3.29 -3.22 -3.85
N VAL A 96 2.06 -2.99 -4.30
CA VAL A 96 0.86 -3.38 -3.56
C VAL A 96 0.73 -4.90 -3.44
N PRO A 97 0.84 -5.68 -4.53
CA PRO A 97 0.78 -7.13 -4.41
C PRO A 97 1.85 -7.71 -3.49
N ALA A 98 3.08 -7.21 -3.57
CA ALA A 98 4.16 -7.67 -2.71
C ALA A 98 3.90 -7.35 -1.24
N THR A 99 3.42 -6.13 -0.97
CA THR A 99 3.07 -5.73 0.38
C THR A 99 1.98 -6.62 0.97
N LEU A 100 0.93 -6.88 0.21
CA LEU A 100 -0.17 -7.73 0.66
C LEU A 100 0.29 -9.17 0.92
N LEU A 101 1.13 -9.70 0.02
CA LEU A 101 1.69 -11.04 0.19
C LEU A 101 2.43 -11.18 1.51
N TRP A 102 3.34 -10.24 1.81
CA TRP A 102 4.12 -10.28 3.03
C TRP A 102 3.27 -10.05 4.28
N LEU A 103 2.26 -9.19 4.21
CA LEU A 103 1.34 -9.00 5.32
C LEU A 103 0.60 -10.30 5.65
N ARG A 104 0.21 -11.07 4.65
CA ARG A 104 -0.43 -12.36 4.85
C ARG A 104 0.52 -13.37 5.48
N VAL A 105 1.78 -13.36 5.06
CA VAL A 105 2.82 -14.21 5.64
C VAL A 105 3.01 -13.86 7.12
N TYR A 106 3.15 -12.58 7.42
CA TYR A 106 3.36 -12.13 8.81
C TYR A 106 2.16 -12.41 9.68
N ARG A 107 0.94 -12.31 9.13
CA ARG A 107 -0.27 -12.64 9.89
C ARG A 107 -0.25 -14.08 10.37
N GLN A 108 0.31 -14.97 9.57
CA GLN A 108 0.45 -16.38 9.95
C GLN A 108 1.61 -16.63 10.88
N SER A 109 2.76 -15.99 10.65
CA SER A 109 3.99 -16.24 11.41
C SER A 109 4.08 -15.38 12.67
N GLN A 110 3.47 -14.20 12.66
CA GLN A 110 3.50 -13.26 13.78
C GLN A 110 2.09 -12.71 14.02
N PRO A 111 1.14 -13.56 14.39
CA PRO A 111 -0.28 -13.12 14.51
C PRO A 111 -0.48 -12.04 15.55
N ASP A 112 0.39 -11.94 16.55
CA ASP A 112 0.26 -10.91 17.58
C ASP A 112 0.41 -9.49 17.05
N LEU A 113 1.12 -9.30 15.94
CA LEU A 113 1.25 -7.99 15.31
C LEU A 113 -0.09 -7.46 14.81
N PHE A 114 -1.02 -8.36 14.48
CA PHE A 114 -2.30 -8.00 13.87
C PHE A 114 -3.46 -8.05 14.88
N ARG A 115 -3.18 -8.44 16.11
CA ARG A 115 -4.21 -8.58 17.13
C ARG A 115 -4.41 -7.28 17.86
N MET A 116 -5.67 -6.80 17.89
CA MET A 116 -6.01 -5.63 18.68
C MET A 116 -6.21 -6.07 20.13
N SER A 117 -5.45 -5.45 21.03
CA SER A 117 -5.57 -5.71 22.46
C SER A 117 -6.63 -4.82 23.06
N LEU A 118 -7.54 -5.40 23.84
CA LEU A 118 -8.56 -4.68 24.58
C LEU A 118 -8.17 -4.43 26.04
N ALA A 119 -7.00 -4.90 26.41
CA ALA A 119 -6.53 -4.72 27.78
C ALA A 119 -6.00 -3.33 28.04
#